data_22f1fe390ccb5d0276b3a811dae4fb68
#
_entry.id   22f1fe390ccb5d0276b3a811dae4fb68
#
_cell.length_a   1.000
_cell.length_b   1.000
_cell.length_c   1.000
_cell.angle_alpha   90.00
_cell.angle_beta   90.00
_cell.angle_gamma   90.00
#
_symmetry.space_group_name_H-M   'P 1'
#
loop_
_entity.id
_entity.type
_entity.pdbx_description
1 polymer ?
#
loop_
_entity_poly.entity_id
_entity_poly.type
_entity_poly.pdbx_seq_one_letter_code
_entity_poly.pdbx_strand_id
1 'polypeptide(L)'
;MKDEEIVKILQDDSTPQNEKDCLFRRIIEKYENELYKTVYNYIFSKGTKEDAEDIVVETFTRFYKNIKSFKLQTSVKNYLYRIAINLSINFLKSKKIDFVSFEEIKEQLEDKTSIDGELIKEETQKELKEIISKLFHKLPDKQRTALYLVTYKKMSYKEIAEVLNTTVSSVESLIFRAKQNLKKFVLKNKNLKERLGL
;
A
#
# COMPACT_ATOMS: atom_id res chain seq x y z
N MET A 1 -11.66 1.54 -25.54
CA MET A 1 -11.19 0.13 -25.52
C MET A 1 -11.05 -0.30 -24.06
N LYS A 2 -11.55 -1.47 -23.72
CA LYS A 2 -11.43 -2.04 -22.36
C LYS A 2 -10.03 -2.62 -22.14
N ASP A 3 -9.61 -2.70 -20.89
CA ASP A 3 -8.28 -3.22 -20.55
C ASP A 3 -8.08 -4.68 -21.01
N GLU A 4 -9.15 -5.48 -20.92
CA GLU A 4 -9.14 -6.87 -21.36
C GLU A 4 -8.93 -7.01 -22.87
N GLU A 5 -9.43 -6.06 -23.65
CA GLU A 5 -9.21 -6.02 -25.10
C GLU A 5 -7.76 -5.65 -25.42
N ILE A 6 -7.22 -4.65 -24.70
CA ILE A 6 -5.80 -4.28 -24.81
C ILE A 6 -4.91 -5.49 -24.51
N VAL A 7 -5.17 -6.17 -23.39
CA VAL A 7 -4.38 -7.35 -23.01
C VAL A 7 -4.40 -8.43 -24.08
N LYS A 8 -5.55 -8.73 -24.66
CA LYS A 8 -5.63 -9.73 -25.76
C LYS A 8 -4.76 -9.36 -26.95
N ILE A 9 -4.76 -8.07 -27.34
CA ILE A 9 -3.90 -7.58 -28.44
C ILE A 9 -2.42 -7.67 -28.05
N LEU A 10 -2.07 -7.33 -26.80
CA LEU A 10 -0.70 -7.44 -26.31
C LEU A 10 -0.19 -8.89 -26.25
N GLN A 11 -1.10 -9.85 -26.07
CA GLN A 11 -0.81 -11.29 -26.06
C GLN A 11 -0.66 -11.90 -27.45
N ASP A 12 -1.22 -11.26 -28.46
CA ASP A 12 -1.19 -11.75 -29.85
C ASP A 12 0.19 -11.50 -30.47
N ASP A 13 0.86 -12.58 -30.89
CA ASP A 13 2.18 -12.51 -31.53
C ASP A 13 2.14 -11.86 -32.92
N SER A 14 0.98 -11.87 -33.58
CA SER A 14 0.79 -11.24 -34.91
C SER A 14 0.71 -9.70 -34.85
N THR A 15 0.42 -9.13 -33.68
CA THR A 15 0.32 -7.67 -33.52
C THR A 15 1.69 -7.00 -33.62
N PRO A 16 1.86 -5.98 -34.47
CA PRO A 16 3.10 -5.24 -34.59
C PRO A 16 3.57 -4.59 -33.28
N GLN A 17 4.88 -4.54 -33.04
CA GLN A 17 5.45 -4.03 -31.79
C GLN A 17 5.07 -2.57 -31.51
N ASN A 18 5.05 -1.71 -32.53
CA ASN A 18 4.65 -0.30 -32.40
C ASN A 18 3.20 -0.15 -31.91
N GLU A 19 2.30 -1.03 -32.32
CA GLU A 19 0.92 -1.03 -31.84
C GLU A 19 0.85 -1.53 -30.39
N LYS A 20 1.60 -2.58 -30.04
CA LYS A 20 1.73 -3.05 -28.65
C LYS A 20 2.25 -1.94 -27.73
N ASP A 21 3.27 -1.22 -28.16
CA ASP A 21 3.86 -0.13 -27.35
C ASP A 21 2.85 1.01 -27.13
N CYS A 22 2.08 1.36 -28.17
CA CYS A 22 1.03 2.37 -28.06
C CYS A 22 -0.07 1.94 -27.07
N LEU A 23 -0.53 0.68 -27.15
CA LEU A 23 -1.57 0.16 -26.29
C LEU A 23 -1.09 -0.02 -24.85
N PHE A 24 0.14 -0.45 -24.66
CA PHE A 24 0.71 -0.57 -23.31
C PHE A 24 0.89 0.79 -22.64
N ARG A 25 1.30 1.84 -23.40
CA ARG A 25 1.36 3.22 -22.90
C ARG A 25 0.01 3.68 -22.36
N ARG A 26 -1.10 3.34 -23.00
CA ARG A 26 -2.46 3.68 -22.51
C ARG A 26 -2.77 3.02 -21.16
N ILE A 27 -2.27 1.80 -20.91
CA ILE A 27 -2.38 1.15 -19.59
C ILE A 27 -1.56 1.91 -18.56
N ILE A 28 -0.33 2.32 -18.90
CA ILE A 28 0.52 3.10 -18.01
C ILE A 28 -0.18 4.41 -17.63
N GLU A 29 -0.56 5.22 -18.62
CA GLU A 29 -1.21 6.52 -18.42
C GLU A 29 -2.48 6.42 -17.56
N LYS A 30 -3.23 5.33 -17.69
CA LYS A 30 -4.43 5.09 -16.91
C LYS A 30 -4.16 4.80 -15.44
N TYR A 31 -3.09 4.07 -15.12
CA TYR A 31 -2.88 3.52 -13.79
C TYR A 31 -1.69 4.09 -13.01
N GLU A 32 -0.72 4.74 -13.66
CA GLU A 32 0.53 5.19 -13.03
C GLU A 32 0.28 6.09 -11.82
N ASN A 33 -0.55 7.11 -11.96
CA ASN A 33 -0.85 8.07 -10.90
C ASN A 33 -1.51 7.42 -9.67
N GLU A 34 -2.44 6.49 -9.92
CA GLU A 34 -3.14 5.80 -8.85
C GLU A 34 -2.21 4.81 -8.14
N LEU A 35 -1.36 4.10 -8.89
CA LEU A 35 -0.35 3.20 -8.35
C LEU A 35 0.71 3.97 -7.57
N TYR A 36 1.24 5.08 -8.13
CA TYR A 36 2.21 5.92 -7.44
C TYR A 36 1.70 6.38 -6.08
N LYS A 37 0.51 6.98 -6.03
CA LYS A 37 -0.11 7.40 -4.76
C LYS A 37 -0.28 6.25 -3.77
N THR A 38 -0.63 5.07 -4.28
CA THR A 38 -0.80 3.88 -3.46
C THR A 38 0.53 3.40 -2.89
N VAL A 39 1.53 3.25 -3.73
CA VAL A 39 2.87 2.80 -3.34
C VAL A 39 3.49 3.80 -2.38
N TYR A 40 3.52 5.09 -2.74
CA TYR A 40 4.09 6.14 -1.89
C TYR A 40 3.48 6.15 -0.49
N ASN A 41 2.14 6.14 -0.38
CA ASN A 41 1.47 6.08 0.92
C ASN A 41 1.74 4.77 1.68
N TYR A 42 1.93 3.66 0.97
CA TYR A 42 2.20 2.37 1.60
C TYR A 42 3.61 2.27 2.18
N ILE A 43 4.61 2.88 1.51
CA ILE A 43 6.01 2.88 1.95
C ILE A 43 6.42 4.15 2.72
N PHE A 44 5.51 5.11 2.90
CA PHE A 44 5.75 6.50 3.37
C PHE A 44 6.70 6.60 4.56
N SER A 45 6.64 5.67 5.53
CA SER A 45 7.48 5.74 6.72
C SER A 45 8.97 5.40 6.49
N LYS A 46 9.32 4.81 5.34
CA LYS A 46 10.66 4.27 5.07
C LYS A 46 11.14 4.48 3.63
N GLY A 47 10.26 4.95 2.76
CA GLY A 47 10.53 5.19 1.34
C GLY A 47 10.44 6.65 0.97
N THR A 48 11.16 7.00 -0.10
CA THR A 48 11.13 8.32 -0.74
C THR A 48 10.15 8.34 -1.91
N LYS A 49 10.03 9.48 -2.58
CA LYS A 49 9.25 9.61 -3.82
C LYS A 49 9.86 8.79 -4.94
N GLU A 50 11.17 8.83 -5.03
CA GLU A 50 11.98 8.10 -6.01
C GLU A 50 11.82 6.58 -5.81
N ASP A 51 11.87 6.09 -4.57
CA ASP A 51 11.58 4.68 -4.27
C ASP A 51 10.17 4.26 -4.74
N ALA A 52 9.18 5.16 -4.62
CA ALA A 52 7.83 4.88 -5.10
C ALA A 52 7.73 4.85 -6.63
N GLU A 53 8.43 5.75 -7.31
CA GLU A 53 8.53 5.79 -8.77
C GLU A 53 9.19 4.52 -9.31
N ASP A 54 10.30 4.08 -8.71
CA ASP A 54 10.99 2.85 -9.07
C ASP A 54 10.10 1.61 -8.93
N ILE A 55 9.33 1.53 -7.84
CA ILE A 55 8.37 0.43 -7.63
C ILE A 55 7.28 0.45 -8.71
N VAL A 56 6.79 1.62 -9.10
CA VAL A 56 5.77 1.74 -10.15
C VAL A 56 6.33 1.33 -11.52
N VAL A 57 7.52 1.78 -11.86
CA VAL A 57 8.22 1.37 -13.10
C VAL A 57 8.42 -0.14 -13.13
N GLU A 58 8.92 -0.73 -12.05
CA GLU A 58 9.11 -2.18 -11.94
C GLU A 58 7.76 -2.94 -11.99
N THR A 59 6.68 -2.34 -11.48
CA THR A 59 5.33 -2.92 -11.57
C THR A 59 4.91 -3.09 -13.03
N PHE A 60 5.02 -2.04 -13.85
CA PHE A 60 4.68 -2.11 -15.26
C PHE A 60 5.62 -3.00 -16.05
N THR A 61 6.90 -2.98 -15.72
CA THR A 61 7.91 -3.86 -16.32
C THR A 61 7.56 -5.33 -16.08
N ARG A 62 7.21 -5.71 -14.85
CA ARG A 62 6.77 -7.09 -14.52
C ARG A 62 5.45 -7.44 -15.17
N PHE A 63 4.52 -6.51 -15.22
CA PHE A 63 3.25 -6.74 -15.91
C PHE A 63 3.48 -7.05 -17.39
N TYR A 64 4.29 -6.22 -18.08
CA TYR A 64 4.61 -6.43 -19.49
C TYR A 64 5.33 -7.76 -19.74
N LYS A 65 6.36 -8.07 -18.95
CA LYS A 65 7.09 -9.35 -19.06
C LYS A 65 6.20 -10.57 -18.90
N ASN A 66 5.17 -10.47 -18.07
CA ASN A 66 4.27 -11.57 -17.78
C ASN A 66 2.95 -11.49 -18.55
N ILE A 67 2.81 -10.55 -19.50
CA ILE A 67 1.54 -10.30 -20.21
C ILE A 67 1.03 -11.55 -20.92
N LYS A 68 1.92 -12.35 -21.55
CA LYS A 68 1.55 -13.58 -22.26
C LYS A 68 0.95 -14.65 -21.35
N SER A 69 1.37 -14.71 -20.10
CA SER A 69 0.86 -15.66 -19.10
C SER A 69 -0.29 -15.12 -18.26
N PHE A 70 -0.61 -13.83 -18.41
CA PHE A 70 -1.68 -13.21 -17.65
C PHE A 70 -3.05 -13.75 -18.06
N LYS A 71 -3.73 -14.37 -17.11
CA LYS A 71 -5.09 -14.88 -17.29
C LYS A 71 -6.10 -13.83 -16.88
N LEU A 72 -7.07 -13.52 -17.72
CA LEU A 72 -8.16 -12.57 -17.45
C LEU A 72 -9.16 -13.04 -16.36
N GLN A 73 -8.69 -13.80 -15.38
CA GLN A 73 -9.44 -14.22 -14.20
C GLN A 73 -9.53 -13.10 -13.14
N THR A 74 -8.67 -12.12 -13.24
CA THR A 74 -8.67 -10.90 -12.41
C THR A 74 -8.56 -9.69 -13.32
N SER A 75 -9.01 -8.52 -12.87
CA SER A 75 -8.86 -7.29 -13.64
C SER A 75 -7.38 -6.88 -13.76
N VAL A 76 -7.04 -6.17 -14.83
CA VAL A 76 -5.70 -5.56 -15.02
C VAL A 76 -5.35 -4.69 -13.80
N LYS A 77 -6.32 -3.89 -13.32
CA LYS A 77 -6.16 -3.08 -12.12
C LYS A 77 -5.71 -3.91 -10.92
N ASN A 78 -6.45 -4.95 -10.55
CA ASN A 78 -6.16 -5.76 -9.37
C ASN A 78 -4.83 -6.51 -9.51
N TYR A 79 -4.47 -6.91 -10.72
CA TYR A 79 -3.18 -7.56 -10.97
C TYR A 79 -2.01 -6.59 -10.82
N LEU A 80 -2.13 -5.35 -11.34
CA LEU A 80 -1.14 -4.29 -11.13
C LEU A 80 -0.97 -3.98 -9.63
N TYR A 81 -2.08 -3.86 -8.88
CA TYR A 81 -2.05 -3.68 -7.43
C TYR A 81 -1.34 -4.83 -6.72
N ARG A 82 -1.57 -6.08 -7.13
CA ARG A 82 -0.88 -7.25 -6.58
C ARG A 82 0.63 -7.13 -6.75
N ILE A 83 1.10 -6.77 -7.95
CA ILE A 83 2.53 -6.60 -8.22
C ILE A 83 3.09 -5.46 -7.37
N ALA A 84 2.48 -4.28 -7.41
CA ALA A 84 2.93 -3.09 -6.70
C ALA A 84 3.01 -3.29 -5.18
N ILE A 85 2.00 -3.91 -4.57
CA ILE A 85 1.98 -4.21 -3.14
C ILE A 85 3.06 -5.22 -2.76
N ASN A 86 3.25 -6.27 -3.56
CA ASN A 86 4.30 -7.26 -3.30
C ASN A 86 5.71 -6.63 -3.38
N LEU A 87 5.94 -5.75 -4.36
CA LEU A 87 7.18 -4.99 -4.46
C LEU A 87 7.37 -4.06 -3.26
N SER A 88 6.33 -3.36 -2.85
CA SER A 88 6.35 -2.48 -1.68
C SER A 88 6.64 -3.23 -0.38
N ILE A 89 6.08 -4.43 -0.20
CA ILE A 89 6.38 -5.31 0.95
C ILE A 89 7.86 -5.72 0.93
N ASN A 90 8.36 -6.15 -0.24
CA ASN A 90 9.76 -6.56 -0.37
C ASN A 90 10.71 -5.39 -0.12
N PHE A 91 10.40 -4.19 -0.64
CA PHE A 91 11.12 -2.97 -0.37
C PHE A 91 11.19 -2.66 1.14
N LEU A 92 10.06 -2.72 1.84
CA LEU A 92 10.03 -2.48 3.29
C LEU A 92 10.83 -3.53 4.08
N LYS A 93 10.91 -4.77 3.59
CA LYS A 93 11.72 -5.84 4.20
C LYS A 93 13.21 -5.64 3.94
N SER A 94 13.61 -5.14 2.76
CA SER A 94 15.02 -4.91 2.43
C SER A 94 15.63 -3.72 3.17
N LYS A 95 14.84 -2.68 3.39
CA LYS A 95 15.21 -1.59 4.30
C LYS A 95 15.16 -2.17 5.72
N LYS A 96 16.27 -2.77 6.21
CA LYS A 96 16.39 -3.38 7.55
C LYS A 96 15.54 -2.62 8.55
N ILE A 97 14.55 -3.32 9.11
CA ILE A 97 13.71 -2.76 10.15
C ILE A 97 14.61 -2.69 11.38
N ASP A 98 15.21 -1.54 11.64
CA ASP A 98 15.46 -1.18 13.01
C ASP A 98 14.07 -1.12 13.63
N PHE A 99 13.74 -2.15 14.38
CA PHE A 99 12.57 -2.13 15.24
C PHE A 99 12.84 -1.00 16.22
N VAL A 100 12.32 0.20 15.90
CA VAL A 100 12.22 1.26 16.88
C VAL A 100 11.49 0.63 18.06
N SER A 101 12.21 0.46 19.16
CA SER A 101 11.64 -0.16 20.33
C SER A 101 10.45 0.67 20.80
N PHE A 102 9.55 0.07 21.56
CA PHE A 102 8.40 0.81 22.10
C PHE A 102 8.87 1.98 22.96
N GLU A 103 10.05 1.85 23.59
CA GLU A 103 10.72 2.85 24.39
C GLU A 103 11.16 4.07 23.56
N GLU A 104 11.71 3.89 22.36
CA GLU A 104 12.12 4.99 21.47
C GLU A 104 10.92 5.78 20.92
N ILE A 105 9.74 5.14 20.74
CA ILE A 105 8.50 5.83 20.39
C ILE A 105 8.04 6.68 21.58
N LYS A 106 8.26 6.23 22.80
CA LYS A 106 7.90 6.93 24.03
C LYS A 106 8.76 8.18 24.21
N GLU A 107 10.07 8.07 24.06
CA GLU A 107 11.03 9.18 24.17
C GLU A 107 10.74 10.32 23.17
N GLN A 108 10.42 10.00 21.91
CA GLN A 108 10.05 10.99 20.89
C GLN A 108 8.71 11.72 21.17
N LEU A 109 7.86 11.16 22.05
CA LEU A 109 6.56 11.75 22.43
C LEU A 109 6.66 12.62 23.70
N GLU A 110 7.68 12.44 24.53
CA GLU A 110 7.86 13.18 25.78
C GLU A 110 8.58 14.53 25.60
N ASP A 111 9.32 14.73 24.49
CA ASP A 111 10.23 15.88 24.30
C ASP A 111 9.57 17.14 23.65
N LYS A 112 8.26 17.12 23.38
CA LYS A 112 7.58 18.25 22.71
C LYS A 112 6.33 18.73 23.45
N THR A 113 6.54 19.32 24.61
CA THR A 113 5.53 20.16 25.27
C THR A 113 6.00 21.61 25.27
N SER A 114 5.70 22.36 24.25
CA SER A 114 5.38 23.82 24.25
C SER A 114 5.48 24.37 22.84
N ILE A 115 4.45 25.08 22.40
CA ILE A 115 4.43 26.29 21.58
C ILE A 115 3.11 26.40 20.78
N ASP A 116 2.48 27.58 20.91
CA ASP A 116 1.38 28.28 20.19
C ASP A 116 0.36 27.56 19.27
N GLY A 117 -0.89 27.97 19.49
CA GLY A 117 -2.16 27.28 19.17
C GLY A 117 -2.58 27.02 17.70
N GLU A 118 -2.00 27.62 16.65
CA GLU A 118 -2.38 27.31 15.24
C GLU A 118 -1.38 26.42 14.51
N LEU A 119 -0.10 26.56 14.80
CA LEU A 119 0.95 25.61 14.41
C LEU A 119 0.74 24.22 15.05
N ILE A 120 0.17 24.16 16.24
CA ILE A 120 -0.15 22.93 16.99
C ILE A 120 -1.10 21.99 16.21
N LYS A 121 -2.06 22.51 15.44
CA LYS A 121 -3.00 21.65 14.70
C LYS A 121 -2.36 20.90 13.54
N GLU A 122 -1.48 21.53 12.78
CA GLU A 122 -0.78 20.88 11.66
C GLU A 122 0.30 19.93 12.16
N GLU A 123 1.04 20.34 13.19
CA GLU A 123 2.09 19.53 13.81
C GLU A 123 1.48 18.31 14.53
N THR A 124 0.38 18.49 15.27
CA THR A 124 -0.37 17.37 15.89
C THR A 124 -0.95 16.41 14.88
N GLN A 125 -1.43 16.89 13.73
CA GLN A 125 -1.90 16.01 12.65
C GLN A 125 -0.77 15.24 11.99
N LYS A 126 0.41 15.84 11.83
CA LYS A 126 1.59 15.19 11.27
C LYS A 126 2.10 14.10 12.22
N GLU A 127 2.23 14.42 13.50
CA GLU A 127 2.61 13.45 14.54
C GLU A 127 1.63 12.27 14.61
N LEU A 128 0.32 12.54 14.57
CA LEU A 128 -0.69 11.49 14.59
C LEU A 128 -0.60 10.58 13.35
N LYS A 129 -0.33 11.14 12.18
CA LYS A 129 -0.09 10.36 10.95
C LYS A 129 1.16 9.47 11.08
N GLU A 130 2.24 10.00 11.66
CA GLU A 130 3.47 9.22 11.89
C GLU A 130 3.23 8.07 12.88
N ILE A 131 2.52 8.33 13.99
CA ILE A 131 2.17 7.31 14.97
C ILE A 131 1.30 6.22 14.33
N ILE A 132 0.27 6.60 13.60
CA ILE A 132 -0.60 5.66 12.88
C ILE A 132 0.23 4.84 11.89
N SER A 133 1.13 5.47 11.13
CA SER A 133 2.02 4.78 10.21
C SER A 133 2.90 3.75 10.93
N LYS A 134 3.54 4.14 12.03
CA LYS A 134 4.34 3.22 12.87
C LYS A 134 3.52 2.04 13.39
N LEU A 135 2.27 2.27 13.82
CA LEU A 135 1.36 1.20 14.26
C LEU A 135 0.98 0.26 13.11
N PHE A 136 0.73 0.81 11.91
CA PHE A 136 0.45 0.01 10.72
C PHE A 136 1.63 -0.91 10.37
N HIS A 137 2.87 -0.43 10.51
CA HIS A 137 4.07 -1.23 10.24
C HIS A 137 4.30 -2.36 11.24
N LYS A 138 3.72 -2.30 12.45
CA LYS A 138 3.74 -3.42 13.43
C LYS A 138 2.78 -4.56 13.05
N LEU A 139 1.86 -4.34 12.13
CA LEU A 139 0.97 -5.39 11.66
C LEU A 139 1.72 -6.37 10.73
N PRO A 140 1.41 -7.69 10.78
CA PRO A 140 1.84 -8.63 9.76
C PRO A 140 1.45 -8.15 8.36
N ASP A 141 2.31 -8.37 7.36
CA ASP A 141 2.17 -7.80 6.01
C ASP A 141 0.77 -7.99 5.40
N LYS A 142 0.21 -9.19 5.47
CA LYS A 142 -1.14 -9.47 4.93
C LYS A 142 -2.25 -8.71 5.67
N GLN A 143 -2.13 -8.56 6.99
CA GLN A 143 -3.09 -7.79 7.80
C GLN A 143 -3.00 -6.31 7.48
N ARG A 144 -1.77 -5.77 7.41
CA ARG A 144 -1.49 -4.39 7.03
C ARG A 144 -2.06 -4.08 5.65
N THR A 145 -1.76 -4.94 4.66
CA THR A 145 -2.23 -4.76 3.28
C THR A 145 -3.76 -4.79 3.19
N ALA A 146 -4.42 -5.80 3.79
CA ALA A 146 -5.87 -5.90 3.76
C ALA A 146 -6.54 -4.66 4.37
N LEU A 147 -6.03 -4.21 5.53
CA LEU A 147 -6.55 -3.03 6.20
C LEU A 147 -6.27 -1.75 5.40
N TYR A 148 -5.09 -1.60 4.79
CA TYR A 148 -4.75 -0.48 3.92
C TYR A 148 -5.69 -0.40 2.71
N LEU A 149 -5.88 -1.50 2.00
CA LEU A 149 -6.71 -1.52 0.79
C LEU A 149 -8.18 -1.21 1.08
N VAL A 150 -8.74 -1.74 2.17
CA VAL A 150 -10.14 -1.44 2.53
C VAL A 150 -10.30 -0.01 3.04
N THR A 151 -9.36 0.51 3.81
CA THR A 151 -9.48 1.82 4.46
C THR A 151 -9.16 2.97 3.52
N TYR A 152 -8.03 2.91 2.84
CA TYR A 152 -7.52 4.01 2.00
C TYR A 152 -7.94 3.88 0.54
N LYS A 153 -8.00 2.66 -0.01
CA LYS A 153 -8.37 2.43 -1.41
C LYS A 153 -9.84 2.14 -1.60
N LYS A 154 -10.60 1.94 -0.49
CA LYS A 154 -12.04 1.62 -0.51
C LYS A 154 -12.37 0.40 -1.38
N MET A 155 -11.41 -0.52 -1.52
CA MET A 155 -11.61 -1.75 -2.28
C MET A 155 -12.60 -2.68 -1.56
N SER A 156 -13.41 -3.37 -2.33
CA SER A 156 -14.28 -4.43 -1.85
C SER A 156 -13.44 -5.64 -1.37
N TYR A 157 -13.99 -6.45 -0.50
CA TYR A 157 -13.31 -7.66 -0.01
C TYR A 157 -12.97 -8.64 -1.13
N LYS A 158 -13.79 -8.67 -2.20
CA LYS A 158 -13.53 -9.47 -3.39
C LYS A 158 -12.27 -8.98 -4.13
N GLU A 159 -12.16 -7.67 -4.37
CA GLU A 159 -10.96 -7.09 -5.00
C GLU A 159 -9.71 -7.30 -4.16
N ILE A 160 -9.81 -7.13 -2.83
CA ILE A 160 -8.71 -7.39 -1.90
C ILE A 160 -8.30 -8.87 -1.94
N ALA A 161 -9.26 -9.78 -2.02
CA ALA A 161 -9.00 -11.21 -2.16
C ALA A 161 -8.22 -11.51 -3.46
N GLU A 162 -8.57 -10.86 -4.57
CA GLU A 162 -7.84 -10.96 -5.83
C GLU A 162 -6.42 -10.39 -5.70
N VAL A 163 -6.24 -9.20 -5.08
CA VAL A 163 -4.92 -8.58 -4.87
C VAL A 163 -4.03 -9.45 -3.98
N LEU A 164 -4.57 -10.00 -2.89
CA LEU A 164 -3.82 -10.84 -1.95
C LEU A 164 -3.70 -12.30 -2.37
N ASN A 165 -4.32 -12.69 -3.49
CA ASN A 165 -4.42 -14.07 -3.97
C ASN A 165 -4.93 -15.02 -2.87
N THR A 166 -6.11 -14.71 -2.32
CA THR A 166 -6.74 -15.43 -1.21
C THR A 166 -8.27 -15.43 -1.34
N THR A 167 -8.99 -15.97 -0.35
CA THR A 167 -10.45 -15.99 -0.33
C THR A 167 -11.02 -14.76 0.38
N VAL A 168 -12.28 -14.40 0.10
CA VAL A 168 -13.01 -13.32 0.78
C VAL A 168 -13.07 -13.55 2.29
N SER A 169 -13.34 -14.76 2.74
CA SER A 169 -13.35 -15.12 4.17
C SER A 169 -11.98 -14.93 4.84
N SER A 170 -10.90 -15.20 4.09
CA SER A 170 -9.54 -14.91 4.58
C SER A 170 -9.32 -13.40 4.74
N VAL A 171 -9.82 -12.58 3.81
CA VAL A 171 -9.74 -11.10 3.90
C VAL A 171 -10.49 -10.58 5.12
N GLU A 172 -11.70 -11.08 5.38
CA GLU A 172 -12.48 -10.74 6.58
C GLU A 172 -11.69 -11.02 7.85
N SER A 173 -11.12 -12.23 7.94
CA SER A 173 -10.28 -12.64 9.06
C SER A 173 -9.03 -11.77 9.23
N LEU A 174 -8.38 -11.39 8.12
CA LEU A 174 -7.20 -10.50 8.12
C LEU A 174 -7.55 -9.11 8.65
N ILE A 175 -8.65 -8.52 8.16
CA ILE A 175 -9.11 -7.20 8.59
C ILE A 175 -9.53 -7.22 10.07
N PHE A 176 -10.25 -8.25 10.50
CA PHE A 176 -10.64 -8.40 11.89
C PHE A 176 -9.40 -8.46 12.81
N ARG A 177 -8.43 -9.35 12.49
CA ARG A 177 -7.17 -9.47 13.26
C ARG A 177 -6.36 -8.18 13.25
N ALA A 178 -6.29 -7.48 12.11
CA ALA A 178 -5.62 -6.21 12.01
C ALA A 178 -6.21 -5.17 12.98
N LYS A 179 -7.54 -5.03 12.99
CA LYS A 179 -8.25 -4.12 13.92
C LYS A 179 -8.01 -4.50 15.38
N GLN A 180 -8.04 -5.78 15.71
CA GLN A 180 -7.76 -6.27 17.06
C GLN A 180 -6.31 -5.97 17.50
N ASN A 181 -5.35 -6.18 16.62
CA ASN A 181 -3.94 -5.89 16.91
C ASN A 181 -3.72 -4.39 17.08
N LEU A 182 -4.30 -3.53 16.22
CA LEU A 182 -4.22 -2.08 16.41
C LEU A 182 -4.84 -1.65 17.73
N LYS A 183 -6.03 -2.16 18.08
CA LYS A 183 -6.66 -1.88 19.38
C LYS A 183 -5.74 -2.25 20.54
N LYS A 184 -5.10 -3.43 20.50
CA LYS A 184 -4.14 -3.85 21.53
C LYS A 184 -2.94 -2.91 21.62
N PHE A 185 -2.40 -2.45 20.49
CA PHE A 185 -1.27 -1.50 20.47
C PHE A 185 -1.65 -0.14 21.07
N VAL A 186 -2.84 0.38 20.72
CA VAL A 186 -3.36 1.64 21.29
C VAL A 186 -3.57 1.52 22.79
N LEU A 187 -4.23 0.46 23.25
CA LEU A 187 -4.53 0.27 24.68
C LEU A 187 -3.28 0.07 25.54
N LYS A 188 -2.18 -0.45 24.98
CA LYS A 188 -0.91 -0.59 25.68
C LYS A 188 -0.13 0.72 25.80
N ASN A 189 -0.50 1.74 25.01
CA ASN A 189 0.15 3.04 25.03
C ASN A 189 -0.74 4.08 25.71
N LYS A 190 -0.39 4.43 26.98
CA LYS A 190 -1.18 5.37 27.78
C LYS A 190 -1.33 6.74 27.12
N ASN A 191 -0.23 7.30 26.58
CA ASN A 191 -0.23 8.59 25.91
C ASN A 191 -1.10 8.60 24.64
N LEU A 192 -1.08 7.49 23.88
CA LEU A 192 -1.89 7.36 22.68
C LEU A 192 -3.38 7.21 23.01
N LYS A 193 -3.69 6.51 24.10
CA LYS A 193 -5.05 6.35 24.62
C LYS A 193 -5.64 7.71 24.99
N GLU A 194 -4.91 8.52 25.75
CA GLU A 194 -5.33 9.87 26.18
C GLU A 194 -5.52 10.82 24.97
N ARG A 195 -4.59 10.81 23.99
CA ARG A 195 -4.68 11.62 22.75
C ARG A 195 -5.85 11.22 21.84
N LEU A 196 -6.29 9.98 21.87
CA LEU A 196 -7.42 9.48 21.09
C LEU A 196 -8.75 9.57 21.86
N GLY A 197 -8.75 10.06 23.10
CA GLY A 197 -9.95 10.19 23.93
C GLY A 197 -10.57 8.85 24.34
N LEU A 198 -9.76 7.80 24.51
CA LEU A 198 -10.18 6.42 24.81
C LEU A 198 -9.90 6.06 26.27
#